data_9e985c3074b266f45b536064dd25eb9e
#
_entry.id   9e985c3074b266f45b536064dd25eb9e
#
_cell.length_a   1.000
_cell.length_b   1.000
_cell.length_c   1.000
_cell.angle_alpha   90.00
_cell.angle_beta   90.00
_cell.angle_gamma   90.00
#
_symmetry.space_group_name_H-M   'P 1'
#
loop_
_entity.id
_entity.type
_entity.pdbx_description
1 polymer ?
#
loop_
_entity_poly.entity_id
_entity_poly.type
_entity_poly.pdbx_seq_one_letter_code
_entity_poly.pdbx_strand_id
1 'polypeptide(L)'
;MMSRNIERISTGIPGLDELIEGGFVKDNAILVTGSAGTGKTIFSSQFIWEGLRNGENCMFITFEERPEKIKQEAMDFGWDLGKYEEKGQLILRQKDPFDTAEGDELFWFRSELEKHDVDRLVMDSTSILSLYYDDQYKVRENLFKIVKTIEEADVTAVLTTESPQGEELTRFGVEEYLVDGVIQLGILSLGESARSLAVRKMRRTNHGTKSHEMSITENGIVIE
;
A
#
# COMPACT_ATOMS: atom_id res chain seq x y z
N MET A 1 -12.05 -14.76 -28.19
CA MET A 1 -12.12 -14.38 -26.77
C MET A 1 -12.08 -12.86 -26.72
N MET A 2 -13.16 -12.21 -26.28
CA MET A 2 -13.14 -10.76 -26.06
C MET A 2 -12.18 -10.48 -24.91
N SER A 3 -11.08 -9.80 -25.18
CA SER A 3 -10.22 -9.21 -24.16
C SER A 3 -11.10 -8.21 -23.40
N ARG A 4 -11.54 -8.54 -22.19
CA ARG A 4 -12.11 -7.54 -21.29
C ARG A 4 -11.01 -6.51 -21.09
N ASN A 5 -11.27 -5.29 -21.50
CA ASN A 5 -10.37 -4.18 -21.26
C ASN A 5 -10.25 -4.01 -19.73
N ILE A 6 -9.14 -4.45 -19.14
CA ILE A 6 -8.88 -4.35 -17.71
C ILE A 6 -8.41 -2.91 -17.48
N GLU A 7 -9.16 -2.13 -16.73
CA GLU A 7 -8.76 -0.80 -16.33
C GLU A 7 -7.61 -0.89 -15.32
N ARG A 8 -6.56 -0.10 -15.56
CA ARG A 8 -5.37 -0.07 -14.71
C ARG A 8 -5.04 1.36 -14.34
N ILE A 9 -4.45 1.53 -13.18
CA ILE A 9 -3.93 2.80 -12.72
C ILE A 9 -2.41 2.72 -12.58
N SER A 10 -1.73 3.80 -12.96
CA SER A 10 -0.29 3.94 -12.80
C SER A 10 0.11 3.85 -11.32
N THR A 11 1.18 3.12 -11.02
CA THR A 11 1.72 3.05 -9.66
C THR A 11 2.52 4.29 -9.28
N GLY A 12 3.00 5.04 -10.29
CA GLY A 12 3.96 6.13 -10.11
C GLY A 12 5.38 5.67 -9.83
N ILE A 13 5.64 4.36 -9.90
CA ILE A 13 6.95 3.77 -9.66
C ILE A 13 7.55 3.35 -11.01
N PRO A 14 8.57 4.09 -11.52
CA PRO A 14 9.20 3.75 -12.79
C PRO A 14 9.72 2.32 -12.80
N GLY A 15 9.47 1.59 -13.88
CA GLY A 15 9.83 0.19 -14.07
C GLY A 15 8.81 -0.81 -13.50
N LEU A 16 7.98 -0.42 -12.51
CA LEU A 16 7.00 -1.35 -11.94
C LEU A 16 5.80 -1.58 -12.88
N ASP A 17 5.28 -0.51 -13.49
CA ASP A 17 4.11 -0.61 -14.36
C ASP A 17 4.35 -1.55 -15.54
N GLU A 18 5.57 -1.57 -16.10
CA GLU A 18 5.98 -2.48 -17.17
C GLU A 18 5.97 -3.94 -16.72
N LEU A 19 6.33 -4.20 -15.47
CA LEU A 19 6.34 -5.56 -14.90
C LEU A 19 4.94 -6.12 -14.65
N ILE A 20 3.92 -5.26 -14.59
CA ILE A 20 2.54 -5.60 -14.25
C ILE A 20 1.52 -5.16 -15.31
N GLU A 21 1.94 -5.15 -16.58
CA GLU A 21 1.06 -4.85 -17.73
C GLU A 21 0.43 -3.45 -17.72
N GLY A 22 1.10 -2.45 -17.15
CA GLY A 22 0.71 -1.04 -17.21
C GLY A 22 0.11 -0.48 -15.91
N GLY A 23 0.36 -1.13 -14.77
CA GLY A 23 -0.06 -0.64 -13.46
C GLY A 23 -1.00 -1.56 -12.70
N PHE A 24 -1.46 -1.13 -11.55
CA PHE A 24 -2.42 -1.90 -10.75
C PHE A 24 -3.77 -1.99 -11.44
N VAL A 25 -4.42 -3.15 -11.34
CA VAL A 25 -5.82 -3.27 -11.73
C VAL A 25 -6.63 -2.37 -10.82
N LYS A 26 -7.46 -1.51 -11.40
CA LYS A 26 -8.31 -0.59 -10.65
C LYS A 26 -9.22 -1.35 -9.68
N ASP A 27 -9.50 -0.75 -8.55
CA ASP A 27 -10.35 -1.27 -7.47
C ASP A 27 -9.82 -2.56 -6.81
N ASN A 28 -8.51 -2.80 -6.90
CA ASN A 28 -7.84 -3.92 -6.28
C ASN A 28 -7.07 -3.52 -5.02
N ALA A 29 -6.98 -4.44 -4.07
CA ALA A 29 -6.14 -4.32 -2.88
C ALA A 29 -4.78 -4.98 -3.10
N ILE A 30 -3.70 -4.22 -2.93
CA ILE A 30 -2.32 -4.66 -3.10
C ILE A 30 -1.59 -4.63 -1.76
N LEU A 31 -1.01 -5.75 -1.38
CA LEU A 31 -0.17 -5.85 -0.18
C LEU A 31 1.30 -5.61 -0.55
N VAL A 32 1.94 -4.67 0.13
CA VAL A 32 3.39 -4.43 0.05
C VAL A 32 4.03 -4.91 1.34
N THR A 33 4.83 -5.95 1.23
CA THR A 33 5.48 -6.60 2.38
C THR A 33 6.99 -6.41 2.34
N GLY A 34 7.63 -6.40 3.50
CA GLY A 34 9.08 -6.31 3.61
C GLY A 34 9.53 -5.98 5.05
N SER A 35 10.77 -6.26 5.37
CA SER A 35 11.35 -5.92 6.67
C SER A 35 11.47 -4.40 6.86
N ALA A 36 11.84 -3.97 8.07
CA ALA A 36 12.12 -2.56 8.35
C ALA A 36 13.22 -2.01 7.42
N GLY A 37 13.05 -0.78 6.92
CA GLY A 37 14.02 -0.10 6.05
C GLY A 37 14.00 -0.52 4.57
N THR A 38 13.08 -1.39 4.14
CA THR A 38 12.96 -1.78 2.73
C THR A 38 12.33 -0.71 1.83
N GLY A 39 11.64 0.31 2.40
CA GLY A 39 11.05 1.42 1.64
C GLY A 39 9.53 1.33 1.48
N LYS A 40 8.82 0.58 2.32
CA LYS A 40 7.34 0.44 2.25
C LYS A 40 6.61 1.79 2.31
N THR A 41 6.97 2.66 3.25
CA THR A 41 6.36 3.98 3.40
C THR A 41 6.66 4.90 2.21
N ILE A 42 7.87 4.82 1.63
CA ILE A 42 8.23 5.56 0.42
C ILE A 42 7.41 5.07 -0.77
N PHE A 43 7.29 3.74 -0.94
CA PHE A 43 6.44 3.11 -1.95
C PHE A 43 5.00 3.62 -1.86
N SER A 44 4.44 3.60 -0.66
CA SER A 44 3.08 4.06 -0.36
C SER A 44 2.89 5.54 -0.65
N SER A 45 3.84 6.38 -0.24
CA SER A 45 3.81 7.82 -0.49
C SER A 45 3.91 8.15 -1.98
N GLN A 46 4.73 7.40 -2.74
CA GLN A 46 4.88 7.56 -4.19
C GLN A 46 3.60 7.18 -4.94
N PHE A 47 2.93 6.10 -4.52
CA PHE A 47 1.64 5.69 -5.05
C PHE A 47 0.55 6.76 -4.83
N ILE A 48 0.50 7.37 -3.64
CA ILE A 48 -0.39 8.50 -3.34
C ILE A 48 -0.02 9.72 -4.17
N TRP A 49 1.27 10.05 -4.25
CA TRP A 49 1.74 11.18 -5.04
C TRP A 49 1.32 11.10 -6.49
N GLU A 50 1.40 9.93 -7.10
CA GLU A 50 0.96 9.72 -8.49
C GLU A 50 -0.54 9.99 -8.64
N GLY A 51 -1.38 9.48 -7.73
CA GLY A 51 -2.83 9.76 -7.76
C GLY A 51 -3.15 11.24 -7.64
N LEU A 52 -2.52 11.94 -6.70
CA LEU A 52 -2.71 13.38 -6.50
C LEU A 52 -2.34 14.19 -7.75
N ARG A 53 -1.26 13.80 -8.45
CA ARG A 53 -0.86 14.44 -9.71
C ARG A 53 -1.85 14.19 -10.84
N ASN A 54 -2.52 13.06 -10.82
CA ASN A 54 -3.55 12.69 -11.80
C ASN A 54 -4.93 13.28 -11.47
N GLY A 55 -5.05 14.02 -10.36
CA GLY A 55 -6.30 14.65 -9.94
C GLY A 55 -7.22 13.76 -9.12
N GLU A 56 -6.73 12.60 -8.68
CA GLU A 56 -7.48 11.63 -7.88
C GLU A 56 -7.56 12.06 -6.41
N ASN A 57 -8.62 11.67 -5.71
CA ASN A 57 -8.76 11.85 -4.28
C ASN A 57 -8.05 10.71 -3.55
N CYS A 58 -7.15 11.05 -2.65
CA CYS A 58 -6.30 10.08 -1.98
C CYS A 58 -6.49 10.10 -0.47
N MET A 59 -6.42 8.90 0.13
CA MET A 59 -6.41 8.76 1.57
C MET A 59 -5.18 7.97 2.03
N PHE A 60 -4.49 8.47 3.04
CA PHE A 60 -3.38 7.79 3.68
C PHE A 60 -3.68 7.64 5.18
N ILE A 61 -3.87 6.41 5.62
CA ILE A 61 -4.04 6.06 7.03
C ILE A 61 -2.71 5.49 7.53
N THR A 62 -2.12 6.17 8.50
CA THR A 62 -0.93 5.68 9.21
C THR A 62 -1.28 5.27 10.62
N PHE A 63 -0.66 4.19 11.10
CA PHE A 63 -0.80 3.70 12.46
C PHE A 63 0.47 3.91 13.31
N GLU A 64 1.59 4.15 12.66
CA GLU A 64 2.90 4.21 13.31
C GLU A 64 3.49 5.63 13.27
N GLU A 65 3.47 6.27 12.12
CA GLU A 65 4.12 7.55 11.92
C GLU A 65 3.14 8.72 11.97
N ARG A 66 3.62 9.86 12.46
CA ARG A 66 2.82 11.10 12.47
C ARG A 66 2.66 11.65 11.05
N PRO A 67 1.50 12.22 10.70
CA PRO A 67 1.26 12.84 9.39
C PRO A 67 2.33 13.86 8.98
N GLU A 68 2.81 14.67 9.93
CA GLU A 68 3.85 15.68 9.68
C GLU A 68 5.17 15.06 9.23
N LYS A 69 5.52 13.88 9.80
CA LYS A 69 6.74 13.17 9.43
C LYS A 69 6.63 12.61 8.01
N ILE A 70 5.51 12.00 7.67
CA ILE A 70 5.24 11.48 6.31
C ILE A 70 5.32 12.62 5.29
N LYS A 71 4.70 13.78 5.58
CA LYS A 71 4.78 14.97 4.71
C LYS A 71 6.21 15.48 4.55
N GLN A 72 7.00 15.48 5.64
CA GLN A 72 8.39 15.91 5.59
C GLN A 72 9.25 14.95 4.74
N GLU A 73 9.12 13.64 4.95
CA GLU A 73 9.83 12.62 4.16
C GLU A 73 9.42 12.65 2.68
N ALA A 74 8.15 12.86 2.38
CA ALA A 74 7.67 13.04 1.01
C ALA A 74 8.26 14.29 0.35
N MET A 75 8.43 15.37 1.11
CA MET A 75 9.03 16.62 0.62
C MET A 75 10.50 16.44 0.24
N ASP A 76 11.25 15.52 0.86
CA ASP A 76 12.64 15.19 0.49
C ASP A 76 12.74 14.65 -0.95
N PHE A 77 11.64 14.10 -1.48
CA PHE A 77 11.49 13.68 -2.88
C PHE A 77 10.80 14.72 -3.77
N GLY A 78 10.52 15.92 -3.24
CA GLY A 78 9.78 16.97 -3.94
C GLY A 78 8.26 16.75 -4.01
N TRP A 79 7.72 15.85 -3.19
CA TRP A 79 6.29 15.54 -3.15
C TRP A 79 5.60 16.36 -2.07
N ASP A 80 5.07 17.51 -2.44
CA ASP A 80 4.35 18.42 -1.53
C ASP A 80 2.94 17.90 -1.22
N LEU A 81 2.86 16.92 -0.33
CA LEU A 81 1.60 16.34 0.14
C LEU A 81 0.75 17.36 0.91
N GLY A 82 1.38 18.29 1.62
CA GLY A 82 0.68 19.34 2.39
C GLY A 82 -0.19 20.20 1.52
N LYS A 83 0.28 20.58 0.34
CA LYS A 83 -0.48 21.35 -0.65
C LYS A 83 -1.78 20.66 -1.08
N TYR A 84 -1.79 19.34 -1.19
CA TYR A 84 -2.96 18.56 -1.57
C TYR A 84 -3.90 18.32 -0.39
N GLU A 85 -3.36 18.19 0.82
CA GLU A 85 -4.15 18.16 2.05
C GLU A 85 -4.93 19.48 2.27
N GLU A 86 -4.27 20.64 2.07
CA GLU A 86 -4.92 21.96 2.13
C GLU A 86 -6.06 22.12 1.10
N LYS A 87 -5.96 21.47 -0.05
CA LYS A 87 -7.00 21.46 -1.10
C LYS A 87 -8.13 20.48 -0.83
N GLY A 88 -8.00 19.63 0.20
CA GLY A 88 -8.95 18.54 0.50
C GLY A 88 -8.89 17.35 -0.45
N GLN A 89 -7.85 17.28 -1.30
CA GLN A 89 -7.64 16.17 -2.25
C GLN A 89 -6.84 15.02 -1.61
N LEU A 90 -6.08 15.30 -0.54
CA LEU A 90 -5.44 14.30 0.30
C LEU A 90 -6.06 14.33 1.70
N ILE A 91 -6.36 13.15 2.21
CA ILE A 91 -6.69 12.93 3.62
C ILE A 91 -5.57 12.10 4.22
N LEU A 92 -4.77 12.72 5.08
CA LEU A 92 -3.70 12.06 5.81
C LEU A 92 -4.09 11.98 7.29
N ARG A 93 -4.30 10.77 7.80
CA ARG A 93 -4.77 10.51 9.17
C ARG A 93 -3.87 9.54 9.89
N GLN A 94 -3.45 9.93 11.08
CA GLN A 94 -2.95 8.95 12.05
C GLN A 94 -4.15 8.38 12.81
N LYS A 95 -4.23 7.07 12.86
CA LYS A 95 -5.17 6.35 13.70
C LYS A 95 -4.43 5.68 14.84
N ASP A 96 -4.88 5.96 16.04
CA ASP A 96 -4.49 5.15 17.18
C ASP A 96 -5.37 3.90 17.18
N PRO A 97 -4.74 2.77 17.06
CA PRO A 97 -5.47 1.52 17.07
C PRO A 97 -6.25 1.31 18.40
N PHE A 98 -5.89 1.96 19.50
CA PHE A 98 -6.55 1.86 20.80
C PHE A 98 -7.73 2.84 20.98
N ASP A 99 -7.91 3.77 20.05
CA ASP A 99 -8.94 4.83 20.15
C ASP A 99 -10.34 4.38 19.72
N THR A 100 -10.49 3.15 19.27
CA THR A 100 -11.75 2.69 18.70
C THR A 100 -12.46 1.71 19.63
N ALA A 101 -13.68 2.07 20.05
CA ALA A 101 -14.60 1.16 20.70
C ALA A 101 -15.02 0.05 19.74
N GLU A 102 -15.07 -1.19 20.22
CA GLU A 102 -15.44 -2.38 19.41
C GLU A 102 -16.70 -2.12 18.57
N GLY A 103 -16.56 -2.16 17.25
CA GLY A 103 -17.66 -2.12 16.28
C GLY A 103 -17.79 -0.87 15.41
N ASP A 104 -17.21 0.28 15.80
CA ASP A 104 -17.36 1.54 15.05
C ASP A 104 -16.30 1.78 13.99
N GLU A 105 -15.19 1.01 14.00
CA GLU A 105 -14.03 1.23 13.14
C GLU A 105 -14.33 1.04 11.65
N LEU A 106 -15.00 -0.04 11.30
CA LEU A 106 -15.35 -0.33 9.89
C LEU A 106 -16.40 0.65 9.38
N PHE A 107 -17.33 1.06 10.24
CA PHE A 107 -18.33 2.08 9.88
C PHE A 107 -17.65 3.43 9.62
N TRP A 108 -16.74 3.86 10.51
CA TRP A 108 -15.95 5.06 10.30
C TRP A 108 -15.14 4.98 9.01
N PHE A 109 -14.43 3.88 8.81
CA PHE A 109 -13.58 3.67 7.63
C PHE A 109 -14.38 3.76 6.31
N ARG A 110 -15.50 3.04 6.24
CA ARG A 110 -16.40 3.11 5.09
C ARG A 110 -16.95 4.53 4.88
N SER A 111 -17.41 5.16 5.95
CA SER A 111 -17.94 6.53 5.90
C SER A 111 -16.91 7.55 5.40
N GLU A 112 -15.65 7.42 5.80
CA GLU A 112 -14.60 8.32 5.30
C GLU A 112 -14.26 8.06 3.83
N LEU A 113 -14.23 6.80 3.37
CA LEU A 113 -14.04 6.49 1.95
C LEU A 113 -15.15 7.09 1.08
N GLU A 114 -16.41 6.88 1.46
CA GLU A 114 -17.59 7.38 0.74
C GLU A 114 -17.68 8.93 0.77
N LYS A 115 -17.48 9.54 1.93
CA LYS A 115 -17.57 10.99 2.15
C LYS A 115 -16.57 11.79 1.29
N HIS A 116 -15.40 11.21 1.04
CA HIS A 116 -14.30 11.88 0.36
C HIS A 116 -14.10 11.40 -1.06
N ASP A 117 -14.98 10.50 -1.56
CA ASP A 117 -14.90 9.95 -2.93
C ASP A 117 -13.47 9.47 -3.25
N VAL A 118 -12.95 8.57 -2.39
CA VAL A 118 -11.54 8.18 -2.41
C VAL A 118 -11.25 7.24 -3.57
N ASP A 119 -10.30 7.59 -4.43
CA ASP A 119 -9.81 6.77 -5.54
C ASP A 119 -8.65 5.86 -5.10
N ARG A 120 -7.71 6.41 -4.29
CA ARG A 120 -6.54 5.67 -3.79
C ARG A 120 -6.45 5.70 -2.29
N LEU A 121 -6.16 4.54 -1.72
CA LEU A 121 -5.98 4.37 -0.29
C LEU A 121 -4.59 3.78 0.00
N VAL A 122 -3.97 4.27 1.07
CA VAL A 122 -2.85 3.61 1.73
C VAL A 122 -3.20 3.33 3.19
N MET A 123 -2.84 2.14 3.68
CA MET A 123 -2.87 1.78 5.11
C MET A 123 -1.47 1.29 5.52
N ASP A 124 -0.76 2.07 6.31
CA ASP A 124 0.62 1.79 6.75
C ASP A 124 0.73 1.77 8.29
N SER A 125 0.86 0.64 8.95
CA SER A 125 0.91 -0.72 8.43
C SER A 125 -0.18 -1.59 9.06
N THR A 126 -0.66 -2.58 8.32
CA THR A 126 -1.63 -3.56 8.85
C THR A 126 -1.02 -4.49 9.91
N SER A 127 0.31 -4.49 10.06
CA SER A 127 1.01 -5.20 11.15
C SER A 127 0.52 -4.80 12.53
N ILE A 128 -0.07 -3.61 12.66
CA ILE A 128 -0.65 -3.10 13.89
C ILE A 128 -1.74 -4.04 14.46
N LEU A 129 -2.44 -4.78 13.60
CA LEU A 129 -3.46 -5.74 14.03
C LEU A 129 -2.91 -6.78 15.01
N SER A 130 -1.58 -7.02 15.01
CA SER A 130 -0.92 -7.91 15.98
C SER A 130 -0.95 -7.39 17.41
N LEU A 131 -1.14 -6.11 17.62
CA LEU A 131 -1.22 -5.53 18.96
C LEU A 131 -2.60 -5.73 19.59
N TYR A 132 -3.61 -6.00 18.75
CA TYR A 132 -5.00 -6.19 19.20
C TYR A 132 -5.41 -7.63 19.35
N TYR A 133 -4.86 -8.48 18.48
CA TYR A 133 -5.31 -9.84 18.35
C TYR A 133 -4.14 -10.79 18.46
N ASP A 134 -4.11 -11.58 19.54
CA ASP A 134 -3.17 -12.69 19.73
C ASP A 134 -3.54 -13.91 18.85
N ASP A 135 -4.75 -13.91 18.26
CA ASP A 135 -5.29 -14.99 17.47
C ASP A 135 -5.26 -14.65 15.98
N GLN A 136 -4.53 -15.44 15.19
CA GLN A 136 -4.46 -15.31 13.73
C GLN A 136 -5.83 -15.30 13.04
N TYR A 137 -6.80 -16.03 13.59
CA TYR A 137 -8.15 -16.04 13.04
C TYR A 137 -8.79 -14.65 13.11
N LYS A 138 -8.65 -13.97 14.24
CA LYS A 138 -9.17 -12.60 14.43
C LYS A 138 -8.46 -11.59 13.53
N VAL A 139 -7.13 -11.71 13.38
CA VAL A 139 -6.38 -10.88 12.42
C VAL A 139 -6.93 -11.07 11.01
N ARG A 140 -7.11 -12.33 10.59
CA ARG A 140 -7.65 -12.66 9.27
C ARG A 140 -9.07 -12.12 9.07
N GLU A 141 -9.93 -12.28 10.08
CA GLU A 141 -11.32 -11.79 10.04
C GLU A 141 -11.37 -10.27 9.85
N ASN A 142 -10.57 -9.53 10.61
CA ASN A 142 -10.55 -8.06 10.51
C ASN A 142 -9.95 -7.57 9.20
N LEU A 143 -8.83 -8.17 8.77
CA LEU A 143 -8.25 -7.83 7.48
C LEU A 143 -9.20 -8.15 6.31
N PHE A 144 -9.93 -9.27 6.38
CA PHE A 144 -10.96 -9.60 5.40
C PHE A 144 -12.06 -8.52 5.34
N LYS A 145 -12.51 -8.03 6.49
CA LYS A 145 -13.51 -6.95 6.56
C LYS A 145 -12.98 -5.65 5.95
N ILE A 146 -11.72 -5.30 6.22
CA ILE A 146 -11.05 -4.12 5.64
C ILE A 146 -10.99 -4.25 4.10
N VAL A 147 -10.45 -5.36 3.59
CA VAL A 147 -10.33 -5.60 2.14
C VAL A 147 -11.70 -5.58 1.48
N LYS A 148 -12.69 -6.22 2.09
CA LYS A 148 -14.07 -6.20 1.59
C LYS A 148 -14.67 -4.81 1.53
N THR A 149 -14.42 -3.96 2.52
CA THR A 149 -14.86 -2.56 2.53
C THR A 149 -14.21 -1.76 1.41
N ILE A 150 -12.91 -2.01 1.13
CA ILE A 150 -12.17 -1.41 0.01
C ILE A 150 -12.80 -1.82 -1.34
N GLU A 151 -13.06 -3.12 -1.53
CA GLU A 151 -13.71 -3.64 -2.73
C GLU A 151 -15.11 -3.04 -2.95
N GLU A 152 -15.92 -2.91 -1.88
CA GLU A 152 -17.28 -2.36 -1.93
C GLU A 152 -17.31 -0.84 -2.19
N ALA A 153 -16.19 -0.15 -1.94
CA ALA A 153 -16.04 1.28 -2.17
C ALA A 153 -15.38 1.62 -3.52
N ASP A 154 -15.06 0.61 -4.35
CA ASP A 154 -14.37 0.77 -5.64
C ASP A 154 -13.05 1.57 -5.51
N VAL A 155 -12.26 1.29 -4.48
CA VAL A 155 -10.99 1.97 -4.16
C VAL A 155 -9.80 1.09 -4.54
N THR A 156 -8.78 1.67 -5.17
CA THR A 156 -7.49 0.97 -5.33
C THR A 156 -6.62 1.22 -4.12
N ALA A 157 -6.21 0.14 -3.43
CA ALA A 157 -5.53 0.25 -2.15
C ALA A 157 -4.15 -0.39 -2.13
N VAL A 158 -3.23 0.26 -1.43
CA VAL A 158 -1.95 -0.30 -0.98
C VAL A 158 -2.00 -0.47 0.53
N LEU A 159 -1.87 -1.72 0.97
CA LEU A 159 -1.73 -2.10 2.37
C LEU A 159 -0.28 -2.49 2.61
N THR A 160 0.34 -2.03 3.68
CA THR A 160 1.69 -2.48 4.02
C THR A 160 1.66 -3.46 5.18
N THR A 161 2.61 -4.39 5.20
CA THR A 161 2.82 -5.29 6.32
C THR A 161 4.32 -5.59 6.51
N GLU A 162 4.69 -5.96 7.71
CA GLU A 162 6.04 -6.45 7.97
C GLU A 162 6.19 -7.90 7.53
N SER A 163 7.32 -8.20 6.89
CA SER A 163 7.78 -9.56 6.65
C SER A 163 8.70 -10.00 7.79
N PRO A 164 8.48 -11.15 8.43
CA PRO A 164 9.47 -11.74 9.32
C PRO A 164 10.78 -12.00 8.58
N GLN A 165 11.87 -12.15 9.33
CA GLN A 165 13.13 -12.60 8.73
C GLN A 165 12.98 -14.06 8.31
N GLY A 166 13.15 -14.35 7.01
CA GLY A 166 13.07 -15.70 6.46
C GLY A 166 12.31 -15.75 5.14
N GLU A 167 11.72 -16.91 4.83
CA GLU A 167 10.97 -17.15 3.59
C GLU A 167 9.49 -16.72 3.67
N GLU A 168 9.00 -16.35 4.84
CA GLU A 168 7.62 -15.96 5.03
C GLU A 168 7.34 -14.57 4.39
N LEU A 169 6.26 -14.49 3.62
CA LEU A 169 5.89 -13.28 2.90
C LEU A 169 5.28 -12.22 3.84
N THR A 170 4.53 -12.67 4.83
CA THR A 170 3.75 -11.81 5.72
C THR A 170 3.88 -12.26 7.17
N ARG A 171 3.60 -11.34 8.09
CA ARG A 171 3.77 -11.60 9.54
C ARG A 171 2.86 -12.72 10.06
N PHE A 172 1.65 -12.84 9.51
CA PHE A 172 0.64 -13.81 9.98
C PHE A 172 0.44 -14.99 9.05
N GLY A 173 1.01 -14.95 7.82
CA GLY A 173 0.85 -16.00 6.82
C GLY A 173 -0.60 -16.13 6.30
N VAL A 174 -1.39 -15.09 6.40
CA VAL A 174 -2.81 -15.08 5.99
C VAL A 174 -3.18 -13.89 5.09
N GLU A 175 -2.45 -12.79 5.17
CA GLU A 175 -2.74 -11.54 4.49
C GLU A 175 -2.69 -11.69 2.97
N GLU A 176 -1.70 -12.44 2.47
CA GLU A 176 -1.49 -12.67 1.04
C GLU A 176 -2.63 -13.40 0.34
N TYR A 177 -3.47 -14.12 1.11
CA TYR A 177 -4.63 -14.82 0.55
C TYR A 177 -5.84 -13.91 0.35
N LEU A 178 -5.92 -12.81 1.08
CA LEU A 178 -7.07 -11.92 1.11
C LEU A 178 -7.00 -10.83 0.05
N VAL A 179 -5.80 -10.43 -0.36
CA VAL A 179 -5.56 -9.34 -1.33
C VAL A 179 -5.44 -9.83 -2.76
N ASP A 180 -5.51 -8.92 -3.74
CA ASP A 180 -5.41 -9.23 -5.17
C ASP A 180 -3.97 -9.30 -5.67
N GLY A 181 -3.09 -8.49 -5.10
CA GLY A 181 -1.67 -8.46 -5.41
C GLY A 181 -0.79 -8.52 -4.17
N VAL A 182 0.42 -9.04 -4.34
CA VAL A 182 1.46 -9.05 -3.30
C VAL A 182 2.78 -8.64 -3.94
N ILE A 183 3.36 -7.57 -3.42
CA ILE A 183 4.69 -7.07 -3.77
C ILE A 183 5.58 -7.24 -2.55
N GLN A 184 6.70 -7.90 -2.74
CA GLN A 184 7.71 -8.08 -1.69
C GLN A 184 8.90 -7.17 -1.93
N LEU A 185 9.21 -6.35 -0.94
CA LEU A 185 10.42 -5.55 -0.89
C LEU A 185 11.47 -6.26 -0.04
N GLY A 186 12.72 -6.25 -0.50
CA GLY A 186 13.82 -6.93 0.17
C GLY A 186 15.09 -6.10 0.21
N ILE A 187 16.05 -6.54 1.03
CA ILE A 187 17.43 -6.04 1.06
C ILE A 187 18.32 -7.21 0.65
N LEU A 188 19.09 -7.04 -0.42
CA LEU A 188 20.02 -8.05 -0.90
C LEU A 188 21.31 -7.97 -0.09
N SER A 189 21.74 -9.11 0.46
CA SER A 189 22.93 -9.21 1.34
C SER A 189 24.26 -9.29 0.57
N LEU A 190 24.29 -9.06 -0.73
CA LEU A 190 25.46 -9.22 -1.57
C LEU A 190 26.12 -7.86 -1.88
N GLY A 191 27.06 -7.47 -1.03
CA GLY A 191 28.02 -6.39 -1.26
C GLY A 191 27.53 -4.99 -0.90
N GLU A 192 27.11 -4.20 -1.82
CA GLU A 192 26.46 -2.90 -1.56
C GLU A 192 24.99 -3.15 -1.27
N SER A 193 24.41 -2.43 -0.30
CA SER A 193 23.04 -2.61 0.22
C SER A 193 21.98 -2.39 -0.88
N ALA A 194 21.91 -3.30 -1.84
CA ALA A 194 20.93 -3.24 -2.92
C ALA A 194 19.55 -3.66 -2.35
N ARG A 195 18.53 -2.88 -2.68
CA ARG A 195 17.15 -3.25 -2.42
C ARG A 195 16.59 -4.03 -3.60
N SER A 196 15.54 -4.78 -3.35
CA SER A 196 14.87 -5.53 -4.39
C SER A 196 13.35 -5.46 -4.26
N LEU A 197 12.68 -5.65 -5.40
CA LEU A 197 11.25 -5.81 -5.49
C LEU A 197 10.92 -7.09 -6.26
N ALA A 198 9.96 -7.86 -5.76
CA ALA A 198 9.41 -9.00 -6.48
C ALA A 198 7.87 -8.97 -6.44
N VAL A 199 7.24 -9.20 -7.59
CA VAL A 199 5.80 -9.42 -7.68
C VAL A 199 5.51 -10.87 -7.36
N ARG A 200 4.94 -11.15 -6.19
CA ARG A 200 4.64 -12.51 -5.72
C ARG A 200 3.26 -13.00 -6.17
N LYS A 201 2.34 -12.08 -6.33
CA LYS A 201 0.96 -12.33 -6.77
C LYS A 201 0.42 -11.07 -7.44
N MET A 202 -0.30 -11.22 -8.53
CA MET A 202 -1.11 -10.14 -9.12
C MET A 202 -2.23 -10.77 -9.92
N ARG A 203 -3.47 -10.71 -9.40
CA ARG A 203 -4.64 -11.25 -10.08
C ARG A 203 -4.89 -10.51 -11.39
N ARG A 204 -5.35 -11.23 -12.41
CA ARG A 204 -5.67 -10.70 -13.75
C ARG A 204 -4.49 -10.01 -14.46
N THR A 205 -3.26 -10.40 -14.07
CA THR A 205 -2.02 -9.82 -14.60
C THR A 205 -1.01 -10.93 -14.86
N ASN A 206 -0.41 -10.93 -16.05
CA ASN A 206 0.72 -11.78 -16.34
C ASN A 206 1.99 -11.07 -15.86
N HIS A 207 2.68 -11.65 -14.88
CA HIS A 207 3.88 -11.08 -14.30
C HIS A 207 4.96 -12.13 -14.09
N GLY A 208 6.23 -11.70 -14.10
CA GLY A 208 7.36 -12.53 -13.71
C GLY A 208 7.43 -12.70 -12.19
N THR A 209 8.09 -13.79 -11.75
CA THR A 209 8.32 -14.05 -10.31
C THR A 209 9.76 -13.71 -9.88
N LYS A 210 10.57 -13.14 -10.77
CA LYS A 210 11.96 -12.73 -10.49
C LYS A 210 11.97 -11.55 -9.52
N SER A 211 13.04 -11.47 -8.75
CA SER A 211 13.39 -10.28 -7.99
C SER A 211 14.09 -9.29 -8.92
N HIS A 212 13.70 -8.04 -8.87
CA HIS A 212 14.26 -6.93 -9.62
C HIS A 212 15.04 -6.03 -8.68
N GLU A 213 16.09 -5.40 -9.18
CA GLU A 213 16.80 -4.39 -8.41
C GLU A 213 15.92 -3.16 -8.21
N MET A 214 15.97 -2.61 -7.01
CA MET A 214 15.18 -1.44 -6.61
C MET A 214 16.11 -0.40 -6.01
N SER A 215 16.06 0.81 -6.55
CA SER A 215 16.81 1.95 -6.05
C SER A 215 15.86 2.99 -5.43
N ILE A 216 16.31 3.64 -4.34
CA ILE A 216 15.69 4.83 -3.81
C ILE A 216 16.56 6.01 -4.25
N THR A 217 16.04 6.79 -5.16
CA THR A 217 16.71 7.97 -5.75
C THR A 217 16.19 9.25 -5.12
N GLU A 218 16.72 10.40 -5.52
CA GLU A 218 16.18 11.71 -5.15
C GLU A 218 14.74 11.96 -5.62
N ASN A 219 14.23 11.18 -6.56
CA ASN A 219 12.87 11.28 -7.11
C ASN A 219 11.94 10.14 -6.63
N GLY A 220 12.39 9.31 -5.72
CA GLY A 220 11.65 8.17 -5.19
C GLY A 220 12.20 6.81 -5.63
N ILE A 221 11.35 5.79 -5.56
CA ILE A 221 11.67 4.41 -5.94
C ILE A 221 11.67 4.26 -7.46
N VAL A 222 12.68 3.53 -7.95
CA VAL A 222 12.81 3.10 -9.35
C VAL A 222 13.16 1.61 -9.37
N ILE A 223 12.58 0.86 -10.32
CA ILE A 223 12.85 -0.57 -10.57
C ILE A 223 13.66 -0.71 -11.85
N GLU A 224 14.73 -1.54 -11.78
CA GLU A 224 15.63 -1.83 -12.90
C GLU A 224 15.39 -3.23 -13.48
#